data_115042b62f0a7d74b4ce470ec4e2c8c5
#
_entry.id   115042b62f0a7d74b4ce470ec4e2c8c5
#
_cell.length_a   1.000
_cell.length_b   1.000
_cell.length_c   1.000
_cell.angle_alpha   90.00
_cell.angle_beta   90.00
_cell.angle_gamma   90.00
#
_symmetry.space_group_name_H-M   'P 1'
#
loop_
_entity.id
_entity.type
_entity.pdbx_description
1 polymer ?
#
loop_
_entity_poly.entity_id
_entity_poly.type
_entity_poly.pdbx_seq_one_letter_code
_entity_poly.pdbx_strand_id
1 'polypeptide(L)'
;MCGILGTNFLSNNFSSSLELLNQRGPDFQNSLKIDNKQFGHTRLAIIDLDEEANQPMIFDDILLVFNGEIYNYKELIHVEHLECKTKSDSEVLIRLYQKYGFDFLNKLNGMFSFCIYDMKKNLYFCARDRYGKKPFFYYFKDNKFIFSSSIKSILNLLDYKPNLNKVV
;
A
#
# COMPACT_ATOMS: atom_id res chain seq x y z
N MET A 1 10.83 6.52 4.70
CA MET A 1 9.79 6.21 3.68
C MET A 1 9.25 4.82 3.96
N CYS A 2 7.93 4.63 3.92
CA CYS A 2 7.31 3.34 4.19
C CYS A 2 7.62 2.28 3.11
N GLY A 3 7.37 1.01 3.45
CA GLY A 3 7.38 -0.11 2.53
C GLY A 3 6.03 -0.78 2.48
N ILE A 4 5.56 -1.16 1.30
CA ILE A 4 4.33 -1.92 1.09
C ILE A 4 4.61 -3.24 0.38
N LEU A 5 3.88 -4.26 0.74
CA LEU A 5 3.91 -5.59 0.14
C LEU A 5 2.51 -6.20 0.16
N GLY A 6 2.12 -6.86 -0.92
CA GLY A 6 0.88 -7.64 -0.92
C GLY A 6 0.84 -8.68 -2.01
N THR A 7 -0.03 -9.68 -1.80
CA THR A 7 -0.23 -10.79 -2.73
C THR A 7 -1.65 -11.35 -2.63
N ASN A 8 -2.14 -11.92 -3.72
CA ASN A 8 -3.44 -12.58 -3.79
C ASN A 8 -3.40 -14.08 -3.49
N PHE A 9 -2.29 -14.58 -2.96
CA PHE A 9 -2.11 -15.96 -2.52
C PHE A 9 -1.29 -16.02 -1.23
N LEU A 10 -1.32 -17.15 -0.53
CA LEU A 10 -0.52 -17.37 0.67
C LEU A 10 0.89 -17.82 0.28
N SER A 11 1.89 -17.18 0.89
CA SER A 11 3.31 -17.55 0.75
C SER A 11 3.97 -17.67 2.12
N ASN A 12 4.72 -18.74 2.33
CA ASN A 12 5.55 -18.91 3.52
C ASN A 12 6.69 -17.88 3.59
N ASN A 13 7.08 -17.33 2.44
CA ASN A 13 8.14 -16.34 2.35
C ASN A 13 7.63 -14.89 2.58
N PHE A 14 6.34 -14.70 2.93
CA PHE A 14 5.77 -13.37 3.06
C PHE A 14 6.47 -12.54 4.15
N SER A 15 6.69 -13.11 5.33
CA SER A 15 7.35 -12.43 6.44
C SER A 15 8.78 -12.02 6.09
N SER A 16 9.59 -12.94 5.58
CA SER A 16 10.97 -12.63 5.16
C SER A 16 11.02 -11.62 4.01
N SER A 17 10.02 -11.63 3.10
CA SER A 17 9.91 -10.63 2.03
C SER A 17 9.54 -9.25 2.56
N LEU A 18 8.72 -9.18 3.61
CA LEU A 18 8.37 -7.93 4.27
C LEU A 18 9.55 -7.36 5.05
N GLU A 19 10.34 -8.20 5.72
CA GLU A 19 11.57 -7.80 6.44
C GLU A 19 12.58 -7.09 5.54
N LEU A 20 12.66 -7.44 4.25
CA LEU A 20 13.50 -6.73 3.27
C LEU A 20 13.11 -5.26 3.07
N LEU A 21 11.96 -4.84 3.57
CA LEU A 21 11.48 -3.47 3.53
C LEU A 21 11.76 -2.67 4.81
N ASN A 22 12.33 -3.29 5.87
CA ASN A 22 12.54 -2.63 7.17
C ASN A 22 13.40 -1.38 7.11
N GLN A 23 14.39 -1.33 6.20
CA GLN A 23 15.19 -0.12 5.99
C GLN A 23 14.37 1.08 5.48
N ARG A 24 13.17 0.82 4.93
CA ARG A 24 12.27 1.87 4.45
C ARG A 24 11.39 2.43 5.56
N GLY A 25 11.01 1.59 6.51
CA GLY A 25 10.13 1.95 7.61
C GLY A 25 10.50 1.17 8.87
N PRO A 26 11.45 1.67 9.65
CA PRO A 26 11.98 0.95 10.80
C PRO A 26 11.13 1.07 12.06
N ASP A 27 10.14 1.99 12.09
CA ASP A 27 9.44 2.34 13.32
C ASP A 27 8.37 1.31 13.69
N PHE A 28 7.73 0.69 12.69
CA PHE A 28 6.71 -0.34 12.92
C PHE A 28 6.56 -1.24 11.70
N GLN A 29 6.34 -2.53 11.95
CA GLN A 29 6.01 -3.50 10.90
C GLN A 29 4.78 -4.30 11.29
N ASN A 30 3.86 -4.44 10.35
CA ASN A 30 2.67 -5.27 10.52
C ASN A 30 2.27 -5.96 9.21
N SER A 31 1.56 -7.07 9.36
CA SER A 31 0.96 -7.78 8.24
C SER A 31 -0.41 -8.34 8.60
N LEU A 32 -1.30 -8.38 7.62
CA LEU A 32 -2.63 -8.95 7.73
C LEU A 32 -2.83 -10.04 6.68
N LYS A 33 -3.58 -11.05 7.08
CA LYS A 33 -4.04 -12.12 6.21
C LYS A 33 -5.57 -12.04 6.12
N ILE A 34 -6.07 -11.96 4.89
CA ILE A 34 -7.50 -11.95 4.59
C ILE A 34 -7.75 -13.06 3.58
N ASP A 35 -8.44 -14.11 3.99
CA ASP A 35 -8.64 -15.34 3.21
C ASP A 35 -7.29 -15.91 2.71
N ASN A 36 -7.12 -15.97 1.40
CA ASN A 36 -5.89 -16.39 0.73
C ASN A 36 -4.95 -15.24 0.36
N LYS A 37 -5.16 -14.04 0.88
CA LYS A 37 -4.40 -12.83 0.54
C LYS A 37 -3.55 -12.39 1.72
N GLN A 38 -2.42 -11.73 1.44
CA GLN A 38 -1.54 -11.18 2.46
C GLN A 38 -1.18 -9.74 2.11
N PHE A 39 -1.19 -8.87 3.12
CA PHE A 39 -0.82 -7.47 3.02
C PHE A 39 0.15 -7.12 4.13
N GLY A 40 1.19 -6.37 3.81
CA GLY A 40 2.23 -5.99 4.76
C GLY A 40 2.66 -4.55 4.57
N HIS A 41 3.07 -3.95 5.68
CA HIS A 41 3.53 -2.58 5.73
C HIS A 41 4.71 -2.44 6.70
N THR A 42 5.71 -1.65 6.30
CA THR A 42 6.77 -1.17 7.19
C THR A 42 6.68 0.36 7.27
N ARG A 43 6.55 0.90 8.47
CA ARG A 43 6.22 2.31 8.72
C ARG A 43 7.46 3.11 9.07
N LEU A 44 7.58 4.28 8.43
CA LEU A 44 8.31 5.44 8.93
C LEU A 44 7.26 6.45 9.39
N ALA A 45 7.16 6.66 10.70
CA ALA A 45 6.13 7.51 11.30
C ALA A 45 6.50 8.99 11.14
N ILE A 46 5.78 9.70 10.27
CA ILE A 46 5.97 11.12 9.97
C ILE A 46 4.69 11.91 10.26
N ILE A 47 3.57 11.46 9.69
CA ILE A 47 2.24 12.02 9.93
C ILE A 47 1.50 11.09 10.86
N ASP A 48 0.90 11.65 11.92
CA ASP A 48 0.17 10.92 12.95
C ASP A 48 1.02 9.81 13.59
N LEU A 49 1.54 10.07 14.78
CA LEU A 49 2.45 9.14 15.47
C LEU A 49 1.70 8.05 16.25
N ASP A 50 0.37 8.13 16.32
CA ASP A 50 -0.45 7.19 17.05
C ASP A 50 -0.50 5.82 16.34
N GLU A 51 -0.69 4.76 17.14
CA GLU A 51 -0.77 3.39 16.63
C GLU A 51 -1.99 3.16 15.71
N GLU A 52 -3.04 3.95 15.87
CA GLU A 52 -4.24 3.90 15.04
C GLU A 52 -3.95 4.24 13.56
N ALA A 53 -2.85 4.95 13.29
CA ALA A 53 -2.37 5.23 11.94
C ALA A 53 -1.49 4.11 11.35
N ASN A 54 -1.28 3.01 12.06
CA ASN A 54 -0.53 1.87 11.55
C ASN A 54 -1.27 1.16 10.42
N GLN A 55 -0.48 0.59 9.52
CA GLN A 55 -0.98 -0.12 8.34
C GLN A 55 -0.51 -1.58 8.36
N PRO A 56 -1.18 -2.51 7.66
CA PRO A 56 -2.37 -2.32 6.81
C PRO A 56 -3.54 -1.73 7.61
N MET A 57 -4.19 -0.69 7.05
CA MET A 57 -5.30 0.01 7.69
C MET A 57 -6.62 -0.51 7.12
N ILE A 58 -7.60 -0.76 7.98
CA ILE A 58 -8.92 -1.23 7.55
C ILE A 58 -9.99 -0.30 8.12
N PHE A 59 -10.88 0.18 7.22
CA PHE A 59 -12.15 0.78 7.59
C PHE A 59 -13.25 0.12 6.77
N ASP A 60 -14.25 -0.40 7.48
CA ASP A 60 -15.31 -1.21 6.90
C ASP A 60 -14.72 -2.39 6.07
N ASP A 61 -15.06 -2.48 4.79
CA ASP A 61 -14.59 -3.52 3.88
C ASP A 61 -13.40 -3.06 2.98
N ILE A 62 -12.72 -1.97 3.36
CA ILE A 62 -11.61 -1.40 2.61
C ILE A 62 -10.31 -1.54 3.39
N LEU A 63 -9.34 -2.25 2.80
CA LEU A 63 -7.98 -2.34 3.31
C LEU A 63 -7.06 -1.44 2.47
N LEU A 64 -6.18 -0.72 3.13
CA LEU A 64 -5.16 0.12 2.52
C LEU A 64 -3.76 -0.26 2.99
N VAL A 65 -2.81 -0.33 2.06
CA VAL A 65 -1.38 -0.18 2.29
C VAL A 65 -0.84 0.95 1.42
N PHE A 66 -0.14 1.90 2.05
CA PHE A 66 0.24 3.16 1.46
C PHE A 66 1.68 3.56 1.83
N ASN A 67 2.42 4.00 0.83
CA ASN A 67 3.73 4.61 0.98
C ASN A 67 3.73 5.96 0.27
N GLY A 68 3.69 7.03 1.04
CA GLY A 68 3.60 8.36 0.44
C GLY A 68 3.29 9.45 1.45
N GLU A 69 2.84 10.56 0.90
CA GLU A 69 2.32 11.72 1.62
C GLU A 69 1.34 12.45 0.72
N ILE A 70 0.12 12.67 1.20
CA ILE A 70 -0.92 13.45 0.51
C ILE A 70 -0.90 14.87 1.08
N TYR A 71 -0.28 15.79 0.38
CA TYR A 71 -0.02 17.15 0.88
C TYR A 71 -1.27 17.93 1.21
N ASN A 72 -2.33 17.73 0.42
CA ASN A 72 -3.60 18.42 0.61
C ASN A 72 -4.63 17.66 1.46
N TYR A 73 -4.21 16.67 2.27
CA TYR A 73 -5.13 15.83 3.03
C TYR A 73 -6.02 16.62 4.00
N LYS A 74 -5.48 17.65 4.66
CA LYS A 74 -6.28 18.50 5.58
C LYS A 74 -7.34 19.31 4.86
N GLU A 75 -7.00 19.85 3.69
CA GLU A 75 -7.94 20.55 2.81
C GLU A 75 -9.06 19.60 2.36
N LEU A 76 -8.69 18.37 1.94
CA LEU A 76 -9.64 17.34 1.53
C LEU A 76 -10.59 16.93 2.67
N ILE A 77 -10.11 16.79 3.91
CA ILE A 77 -10.98 16.52 5.07
C ILE A 77 -12.04 17.61 5.19
N HIS A 78 -11.63 18.88 5.08
CA HIS A 78 -12.54 20.03 5.24
C HIS A 78 -13.51 20.17 4.07
N VAL A 79 -13.01 20.24 2.84
CA VAL A 79 -13.81 20.48 1.63
C VAL A 79 -14.76 19.32 1.34
N GLU A 80 -14.32 18.10 1.60
CA GLU A 80 -15.10 16.89 1.34
C GLU A 80 -15.95 16.45 2.54
N HIS A 81 -15.89 17.17 3.67
CA HIS A 81 -16.60 16.85 4.91
C HIS A 81 -16.35 15.38 5.34
N LEU A 82 -15.07 14.95 5.35
CA LEU A 82 -14.73 13.58 5.71
C LEU A 82 -14.71 13.40 7.23
N GLU A 83 -15.37 12.35 7.70
CA GLU A 83 -15.32 11.93 9.09
C GLU A 83 -14.14 10.96 9.28
N CYS A 84 -12.99 11.50 9.71
CA CYS A 84 -11.79 10.73 9.99
C CYS A 84 -11.63 10.50 11.50
N LYS A 85 -11.24 9.29 11.88
CA LYS A 85 -10.93 8.91 13.28
C LYS A 85 -9.49 9.22 13.63
N THR A 86 -8.58 9.12 12.64
CA THR A 86 -7.16 9.40 12.78
C THR A 86 -6.81 10.77 12.19
N LYS A 87 -5.60 11.23 12.44
CA LYS A 87 -5.04 12.44 11.80
C LYS A 87 -4.19 12.10 10.59
N SER A 88 -4.24 10.83 10.15
CA SER A 88 -3.42 10.30 9.07
C SER A 88 -4.01 10.63 7.70
N ASP A 89 -3.15 10.97 6.76
CA ASP A 89 -3.48 11.07 5.33
C ASP A 89 -3.89 9.71 4.72
N SER A 90 -3.48 8.61 5.36
CA SER A 90 -3.86 7.25 4.95
C SER A 90 -5.37 7.02 5.07
N GLU A 91 -6.00 7.45 6.18
CA GLU A 91 -7.45 7.32 6.34
C GLU A 91 -8.21 8.15 5.29
N VAL A 92 -7.68 9.32 4.96
CA VAL A 92 -8.30 10.19 3.94
C VAL A 92 -8.41 9.48 2.59
N LEU A 93 -7.41 8.68 2.20
CA LEU A 93 -7.46 7.86 0.98
C LEU A 93 -8.63 6.87 1.00
N ILE A 94 -8.85 6.19 2.14
CA ILE A 94 -9.95 5.25 2.28
C ILE A 94 -11.30 5.97 2.18
N ARG A 95 -11.47 7.08 2.91
CA ARG A 95 -12.73 7.86 2.90
C ARG A 95 -13.05 8.42 1.52
N LEU A 96 -12.05 8.92 0.82
CA LEU A 96 -12.22 9.40 -0.55
C LEU A 96 -12.58 8.26 -1.52
N TYR A 97 -11.94 7.09 -1.39
CA TYR A 97 -12.31 5.92 -2.20
C TYR A 97 -13.75 5.48 -1.94
N GLN A 98 -14.18 5.45 -0.68
CA GLN A 98 -15.57 5.12 -0.31
C GLN A 98 -16.56 6.10 -0.95
N LYS A 99 -16.21 7.39 -1.02
CA LYS A 99 -17.09 8.44 -1.54
C LYS A 99 -17.11 8.52 -3.07
N TYR A 100 -15.96 8.37 -3.73
CA TYR A 100 -15.77 8.70 -5.16
C TYR A 100 -15.31 7.51 -6.01
N GLY A 101 -15.09 6.33 -5.43
CA GLY A 101 -14.48 5.23 -6.16
C GLY A 101 -13.11 5.64 -6.71
N PHE A 102 -12.81 5.30 -7.97
CA PHE A 102 -11.50 5.59 -8.58
C PHE A 102 -11.25 7.07 -8.88
N ASP A 103 -12.32 7.87 -9.02
CA ASP A 103 -12.23 9.29 -9.43
C ASP A 103 -11.55 10.16 -8.37
N PHE A 104 -11.42 9.68 -7.12
CA PHE A 104 -10.73 10.42 -6.07
C PHE A 104 -9.26 10.72 -6.39
N LEU A 105 -8.62 9.93 -7.26
CA LEU A 105 -7.24 10.18 -7.69
C LEU A 105 -7.02 11.59 -8.24
N ASN A 106 -8.03 12.15 -8.90
CA ASN A 106 -7.95 13.49 -9.49
C ASN A 106 -7.91 14.62 -8.44
N LYS A 107 -8.30 14.31 -7.20
CA LYS A 107 -8.30 15.25 -6.09
C LYS A 107 -6.96 15.27 -5.32
N LEU A 108 -6.11 14.26 -5.53
CA LEU A 108 -4.88 14.09 -4.77
C LEU A 108 -3.76 15.00 -5.25
N ASN A 109 -3.15 15.71 -4.32
CA ASN A 109 -1.86 16.38 -4.49
C ASN A 109 -0.86 15.75 -3.52
N GLY A 110 0.17 15.08 -4.04
CA GLY A 110 1.12 14.36 -3.19
C GLY A 110 2.07 13.47 -3.97
N MET A 111 2.87 12.75 -3.22
CA MET A 111 3.75 11.69 -3.71
C MET A 111 3.31 10.37 -3.09
N PHE A 112 2.93 9.39 -3.90
CA PHE A 112 2.31 8.19 -3.36
C PHE A 112 2.50 6.94 -4.22
N SER A 113 2.44 5.82 -3.53
CA SER A 113 2.10 4.52 -4.08
C SER A 113 1.23 3.78 -3.06
N PHE A 114 0.14 3.19 -3.49
CA PHE A 114 -0.76 2.47 -2.61
C PHE A 114 -1.44 1.30 -3.31
N CYS A 115 -1.97 0.41 -2.49
CA CYS A 115 -2.95 -0.57 -2.88
C CYS A 115 -4.13 -0.47 -1.92
N ILE A 116 -5.32 -0.26 -2.47
CA ILE A 116 -6.61 -0.46 -1.82
C ILE A 116 -7.11 -1.85 -2.22
N TYR A 117 -7.51 -2.65 -1.24
CA TYR A 117 -8.24 -3.88 -1.46
C TYR A 117 -9.68 -3.72 -0.97
N ASP A 118 -10.62 -3.68 -1.92
CA ASP A 118 -12.06 -3.65 -1.66
C ASP A 118 -12.55 -5.10 -1.48
N MET A 119 -12.84 -5.48 -0.25
CA MET A 119 -13.20 -6.86 0.11
C MET A 119 -14.55 -7.26 -0.50
N LYS A 120 -15.52 -6.34 -0.56
CA LYS A 120 -16.84 -6.61 -1.16
C LYS A 120 -16.75 -6.88 -2.64
N LYS A 121 -15.92 -6.13 -3.35
CA LYS A 121 -15.73 -6.27 -4.80
C LYS A 121 -14.66 -7.30 -5.15
N ASN A 122 -13.89 -7.80 -4.16
CA ASN A 122 -12.70 -8.62 -4.35
C ASN A 122 -11.73 -7.98 -5.36
N LEU A 123 -11.46 -6.68 -5.20
CA LEU A 123 -10.77 -5.83 -6.16
C LEU A 123 -9.51 -5.22 -5.55
N TYR A 124 -8.39 -5.34 -6.25
CA TYR A 124 -7.16 -4.60 -5.98
C TYR A 124 -7.13 -3.34 -6.83
N PHE A 125 -7.14 -2.19 -6.17
CA PHE A 125 -6.95 -0.89 -6.80
C PHE A 125 -5.59 -0.34 -6.41
N CYS A 126 -4.67 -0.34 -7.37
CA CYS A 126 -3.30 0.13 -7.17
C CYS A 126 -3.06 1.43 -7.92
N ALA A 127 -2.41 2.39 -7.26
CA ALA A 127 -2.06 3.65 -7.90
C ALA A 127 -0.67 4.13 -7.47
N ARG A 128 -0.06 4.93 -8.36
CA ARG A 128 1.22 5.58 -8.16
C ARG A 128 1.12 7.03 -8.62
N ASP A 129 1.84 7.93 -7.95
CA ASP A 129 1.86 9.34 -8.33
C ASP A 129 2.37 9.57 -9.77
N ARG A 130 1.93 10.68 -10.37
CA ARG A 130 2.17 11.02 -11.79
C ARG A 130 3.65 11.03 -12.19
N TYR A 131 4.53 11.33 -11.24
CA TYR A 131 5.98 11.43 -11.48
C TYR A 131 6.74 10.18 -11.04
N GLY A 132 6.03 9.17 -10.49
CA GLY A 132 6.63 7.95 -10.00
C GLY A 132 7.62 8.17 -8.84
N LYS A 133 7.38 9.20 -8.00
CA LYS A 133 8.25 9.51 -6.86
C LYS A 133 8.31 8.40 -5.82
N LYS A 134 7.20 7.69 -5.63
CA LYS A 134 7.19 6.52 -4.74
C LYS A 134 7.27 5.24 -5.56
N PRO A 135 8.13 4.29 -5.16
CA PRO A 135 8.28 3.03 -5.89
C PRO A 135 7.03 2.17 -5.75
N PHE A 136 6.58 1.61 -6.85
CA PHE A 136 5.57 0.57 -6.93
C PHE A 136 5.96 -0.39 -8.02
N PHE A 137 6.26 -1.64 -7.64
CA PHE A 137 6.58 -2.74 -8.55
C PHE A 137 5.51 -3.80 -8.42
N TYR A 138 5.20 -4.48 -9.50
CA TYR A 138 4.25 -5.59 -9.47
C TYR A 138 4.70 -6.74 -10.35
N TYR A 139 4.20 -7.91 -10.01
CA TYR A 139 4.29 -9.15 -10.79
C TYR A 139 2.88 -9.68 -11.00
N PHE A 140 2.57 -10.03 -12.23
CA PHE A 140 1.30 -10.66 -12.57
C PHE A 140 1.54 -11.77 -13.60
N LYS A 141 1.35 -13.01 -13.20
CA LYS A 141 1.47 -14.18 -14.06
C LYS A 141 0.70 -15.35 -13.43
N ASP A 142 0.05 -16.18 -14.27
CA ASP A 142 -0.69 -17.38 -13.85
C ASP A 142 -1.67 -17.10 -12.68
N ASN A 143 -2.44 -16.01 -12.80
CA ASN A 143 -3.35 -15.49 -11.76
C ASN A 143 -2.70 -15.15 -10.41
N LYS A 144 -1.37 -15.15 -10.32
CA LYS A 144 -0.63 -14.66 -9.16
C LYS A 144 -0.35 -13.18 -9.32
N PHE A 145 -0.80 -12.40 -8.36
CA PHE A 145 -0.54 -10.96 -8.28
C PHE A 145 0.27 -10.67 -7.03
N ILE A 146 1.37 -9.94 -7.19
CA ILE A 146 2.22 -9.45 -6.11
C ILE A 146 2.53 -7.99 -6.40
N PHE A 147 2.51 -7.16 -5.38
CA PHE A 147 3.03 -5.79 -5.46
C PHE A 147 3.95 -5.49 -4.28
N SER A 148 4.91 -4.59 -4.50
CA SER A 148 5.83 -4.16 -3.44
C SER A 148 6.51 -2.83 -3.76
N SER A 149 7.02 -2.18 -2.71
CA SER A 149 7.96 -1.06 -2.83
C SER A 149 9.37 -1.49 -3.25
N SER A 150 9.67 -2.80 -3.33
CA SER A 150 10.99 -3.34 -3.69
C SER A 150 10.88 -4.58 -4.58
N ILE A 151 11.67 -4.59 -5.65
CA ILE A 151 11.80 -5.79 -6.51
C ILE A 151 12.36 -6.97 -5.72
N LYS A 152 13.30 -6.75 -4.79
CA LYS A 152 13.89 -7.82 -3.96
C LYS A 152 12.82 -8.57 -3.16
N SER A 153 11.83 -7.86 -2.60
CA SER A 153 10.72 -8.47 -1.85
C SER A 153 9.85 -9.34 -2.75
N ILE A 154 9.58 -8.92 -4.00
CA ILE A 154 8.83 -9.71 -4.98
C ILE A 154 9.59 -10.99 -5.32
N LEU A 155 10.88 -10.89 -5.61
CA LEU A 155 11.72 -12.02 -5.99
C LEU A 155 11.82 -13.05 -4.86
N ASN A 156 11.99 -12.59 -3.61
CA ASN A 156 12.03 -13.47 -2.44
C ASN A 156 10.68 -14.17 -2.23
N LEU A 157 9.57 -13.48 -2.46
CA LEU A 157 8.23 -14.05 -2.31
C LEU A 157 7.95 -15.13 -3.36
N LEU A 158 8.49 -14.97 -4.57
CA LEU A 158 8.37 -15.94 -5.66
C LEU A 158 9.35 -17.10 -5.55
N ASP A 159 10.34 -17.04 -4.66
CA ASP A 159 11.49 -17.94 -4.63
C ASP A 159 12.17 -18.05 -6.02
N TYR A 160 12.33 -16.91 -6.67
CA TYR A 160 12.78 -16.82 -8.04
C TYR A 160 14.10 -16.06 -8.18
N LYS A 161 15.06 -16.67 -8.87
CA LYS A 161 16.29 -16.00 -9.30
C LYS A 161 16.14 -15.56 -10.75
N PRO A 162 16.00 -14.26 -11.02
CA PRO A 162 15.83 -13.78 -12.39
C PRO A 162 17.11 -13.97 -13.20
N ASN A 163 16.97 -14.40 -14.44
CA ASN A 163 18.02 -14.27 -15.42
C ASN A 163 18.05 -12.83 -15.93
N LEU A 164 19.21 -12.19 -15.84
CA LEU A 164 19.39 -10.87 -16.42
C LEU A 164 19.28 -10.98 -17.96
N ASN A 165 18.43 -10.16 -18.53
CA ASN A 165 18.44 -9.94 -19.96
C ASN A 165 19.71 -9.17 -20.32
N LYS A 166 20.69 -9.85 -20.96
CA LYS A 166 21.96 -9.26 -21.36
C LYS A 166 21.93 -8.65 -22.76
N VAL A 167 20.78 -8.69 -23.41
CA VAL A 167 20.57 -8.06 -24.72
C VAL A 167 20.06 -6.64 -24.46
N VAL A 168 20.97 -5.66 -24.62
CA VAL A 168 20.66 -4.24 -24.70
C VAL A 168 20.97 -3.79 -26.10
#